data_f27c14ca812d489189ffcf5f5430a11a
#
_entry.id   f27c14ca812d489189ffcf5f5430a11a
#
_cell.length_a   1.000
_cell.length_b   1.000
_cell.length_c   1.000
_cell.angle_alpha   90.00
_cell.angle_beta   90.00
_cell.angle_gamma   90.00
#
_symmetry.space_group_name_H-M   'P 1'
#
loop_
_entity.id
_entity.type
_entity.pdbx_description
1 polymer ?
#
loop_
_entity_poly.entity_id
_entity_poly.type
_entity_poly.pdbx_seq_one_letter_code
_entity_poly.pdbx_strand_id
1 'polypeptide(L)'
;MNYADVLNNARQCIGQYCKACPVCNGVACKNQIPGPGAKGVGDTAIRNYNKWAEIRVNMDTLCENGIPDTGVELFGKTFKYPFFAGPVGAVNLHYSDTYTDMTYNDVLVR
;
A
#
# COMPACT_ATOMS: atom_id res chain seq x y z
N MET A 1 -7.65 3.09 -19.05
CA MET A 1 -6.43 3.39 -18.26
C MET A 1 -5.84 2.07 -17.85
N ASN A 2 -4.64 1.76 -18.27
CA ASN A 2 -3.91 0.55 -17.86
C ASN A 2 -2.94 0.87 -16.70
N TYR A 3 -2.33 -0.17 -16.12
CA TYR A 3 -1.44 0.02 -14.97
C TYR A 3 -0.19 0.85 -15.31
N ALA A 4 0.31 0.75 -16.52
CA ALA A 4 1.44 1.57 -16.95
C ALA A 4 1.10 3.06 -17.03
N ASP A 5 -0.12 3.40 -17.47
CA ASP A 5 -0.59 4.79 -17.47
C ASP A 5 -0.66 5.36 -16.06
N VAL A 6 -1.15 4.55 -15.10
CA VAL A 6 -1.19 4.94 -13.68
C VAL A 6 0.21 5.23 -13.15
N LEU A 7 1.18 4.36 -13.43
CA LEU A 7 2.56 4.55 -12.99
C LEU A 7 3.22 5.77 -13.64
N ASN A 8 2.97 6.00 -14.92
CA ASN A 8 3.50 7.17 -15.62
C ASN A 8 2.94 8.48 -15.05
N ASN A 9 1.65 8.51 -14.76
CA ASN A 9 1.03 9.65 -14.09
C ASN A 9 1.59 9.84 -12.67
N ALA A 10 1.71 8.77 -11.90
CA ALA A 10 2.27 8.82 -10.56
C ALA A 10 3.67 9.43 -10.53
N ARG A 11 4.56 9.07 -11.48
CA ARG A 11 5.91 9.61 -11.58
C ARG A 11 5.97 11.12 -11.75
N GLN A 12 4.92 11.74 -12.25
CA GLN A 12 4.83 13.19 -12.41
C GLN A 12 4.38 13.90 -11.11
N CYS A 13 3.76 13.16 -10.20
CA CYS A 13 3.13 13.70 -9.00
C CYS A 13 3.91 13.37 -7.71
N ILE A 14 4.85 12.42 -7.76
CA ILE A 14 5.60 11.96 -6.57
C ILE A 14 6.87 12.76 -6.35
N GLY A 15 7.30 12.80 -5.08
CA GLY A 15 8.56 13.41 -4.69
C GLY A 15 9.79 12.59 -5.09
N GLN A 16 10.96 13.10 -4.75
CA GLN A 16 12.26 12.57 -5.19
C GLN A 16 12.61 11.16 -4.68
N TYR A 17 11.97 10.70 -3.62
CA TYR A 17 12.34 9.46 -2.94
C TYR A 17 11.65 8.22 -3.55
N CYS A 18 10.40 8.31 -3.90
CA CYS A 18 9.68 7.22 -4.54
C CYS A 18 9.98 7.16 -6.04
N LYS A 19 10.11 5.96 -6.59
CA LYS A 19 10.38 5.74 -8.03
C LYS A 19 9.16 5.24 -8.80
N ALA A 20 8.01 5.09 -8.14
CA ALA A 20 6.80 4.47 -8.71
C ALA A 20 7.14 3.20 -9.51
N CYS A 21 7.79 2.26 -8.83
CA CYS A 21 8.23 1.01 -9.45
C CYS A 21 7.02 0.15 -9.86
N PRO A 22 7.09 -0.60 -10.97
CA PRO A 22 6.05 -1.55 -11.34
C PRO A 22 5.77 -2.60 -10.27
N VAL A 23 6.80 -2.99 -9.54
CA VAL A 23 6.72 -3.85 -8.36
C VAL A 23 7.34 -3.11 -7.18
N CYS A 24 6.53 -2.77 -6.19
CA CYS A 24 6.99 -2.07 -5.00
C CYS A 24 7.60 -3.06 -3.99
N ASN A 25 8.81 -3.49 -4.27
CA ASN A 25 9.54 -4.50 -3.46
C ASN A 25 10.54 -3.89 -2.46
N GLY A 26 10.62 -2.57 -2.36
CA GLY A 26 11.52 -1.86 -1.43
C GLY A 26 12.98 -1.77 -1.86
N VAL A 27 13.38 -2.34 -3.00
CA VAL A 27 14.80 -2.38 -3.41
C VAL A 27 15.27 -1.03 -3.93
N ALA A 28 14.52 -0.39 -4.81
CA ALA A 28 14.94 0.87 -5.45
C ALA A 28 15.03 2.07 -4.49
N CYS A 29 14.29 2.02 -3.38
CA CYS A 29 14.27 3.07 -2.36
C CYS A 29 14.98 2.67 -1.06
N LYS A 30 15.74 1.57 -1.06
CA LYS A 30 16.52 1.13 0.09
C LYS A 30 17.48 2.23 0.56
N ASN A 31 17.55 2.43 1.88
CA ASN A 31 18.43 3.42 2.54
C ASN A 31 18.14 4.89 2.20
N GLN A 32 17.05 5.19 1.52
CA GLN A 32 16.62 6.58 1.33
C GLN A 32 15.76 7.03 2.52
N ILE A 33 16.00 8.22 3.02
CA ILE A 33 15.22 8.82 4.10
C ILE A 33 14.40 9.95 3.50
N PRO A 34 13.10 9.94 3.70
CA PRO A 34 12.25 9.10 4.54
C PRO A 34 11.66 7.88 3.80
N GLY A 35 12.36 7.30 2.87
CA GLY A 35 11.88 6.16 2.09
C GLY A 35 11.54 4.93 2.93
N PRO A 36 10.81 3.96 2.38
CA PRO A 36 10.43 2.73 3.05
C PRO A 36 11.65 1.96 3.57
N GLY A 37 11.61 1.53 4.84
CA GLY A 37 12.73 0.85 5.49
C GLY A 37 13.91 1.76 5.82
N ALA A 38 13.64 3.01 6.05
CA ALA A 38 14.56 4.14 5.98
C ALA A 38 15.76 4.08 6.88
N LYS A 39 15.67 3.54 8.08
CA LYS A 39 16.78 3.54 9.04
C LYS A 39 17.36 2.15 9.28
N GLY A 40 18.58 2.10 9.79
CA GLY A 40 19.30 0.88 10.02
C GLY A 40 19.78 0.24 8.72
N VAL A 41 19.60 -1.04 8.56
CA VAL A 41 20.01 -1.76 7.34
C VAL A 41 19.12 -1.48 6.12
N GLY A 42 18.00 -0.79 6.31
CA GLY A 42 17.09 -0.39 5.22
C GLY A 42 16.40 -1.55 4.51
N ASP A 43 16.11 -2.65 5.20
CA ASP A 43 15.52 -3.85 4.62
C ASP A 43 14.03 -4.06 4.98
N THR A 44 13.43 -3.18 5.77
CA THR A 44 12.07 -3.35 6.29
C THR A 44 11.05 -3.49 5.15
N ALA A 45 11.12 -2.64 4.14
CA ALA A 45 10.20 -2.72 3.00
C ALA A 45 10.42 -3.98 2.16
N ILE A 46 11.67 -4.42 2.02
CA ILE A 46 12.02 -5.67 1.32
C ILE A 46 11.43 -6.87 2.08
N ARG A 47 11.58 -6.89 3.40
CA ARG A 47 11.00 -7.94 4.25
C ARG A 47 9.48 -7.94 4.18
N ASN A 48 8.85 -6.79 4.24
CA ASN A 48 7.39 -6.67 4.10
C ASN A 48 6.91 -7.26 2.78
N TYR A 49 7.58 -6.94 1.69
CA TYR A 49 7.26 -7.50 0.39
C TYR A 49 7.42 -9.03 0.37
N ASN A 50 8.55 -9.53 0.88
CA ASN A 50 8.84 -10.96 0.88
C ASN A 50 7.87 -11.76 1.76
N LYS A 51 7.36 -11.17 2.86
CA LYS A 51 6.40 -11.82 3.75
C LYS A 51 5.07 -12.17 3.05
N TRP A 52 4.65 -11.40 2.08
CA TRP A 52 3.48 -11.77 1.28
C TRP A 52 3.65 -13.10 0.53
N ALA A 53 4.87 -13.42 0.11
CA ALA A 53 5.16 -14.68 -0.56
C ALA A 53 5.07 -15.91 0.35
N GLU A 54 5.07 -15.73 1.67
CA GLU A 54 4.91 -16.82 2.65
C GLU A 54 3.43 -17.17 2.87
N ILE A 55 2.52 -16.25 2.55
CA ILE A 55 1.08 -16.47 2.69
C ILE A 55 0.60 -17.36 1.54
N ARG A 56 -0.13 -18.40 1.88
CA ARG A 56 -0.71 -19.33 0.91
C ARG A 56 -2.22 -19.30 1.03
N VAL A 57 -2.88 -19.30 -0.10
CA VAL A 57 -4.34 -19.43 -0.16
C VAL A 57 -4.67 -20.91 -0.06
N ASN A 58 -5.56 -21.25 0.87
CA ASN A 58 -6.19 -22.58 0.88
C ASN A 58 -7.21 -22.62 -0.26
N MET A 59 -7.01 -23.51 -1.19
CA MET A 59 -7.91 -23.66 -2.33
C MET A 59 -8.79 -24.89 -2.14
N ASP A 60 -10.09 -24.68 -2.09
CA ASP A 60 -11.10 -25.74 -2.18
C ASP A 60 -11.60 -25.82 -3.62
N THR A 61 -11.25 -26.91 -4.29
CA THR A 61 -11.64 -27.14 -5.71
C THR A 61 -13.11 -27.60 -5.83
N LEU A 62 -13.67 -28.16 -4.78
CA LEU A 62 -15.04 -28.63 -4.72
C LEU A 62 -15.77 -27.90 -3.59
N CYS A 63 -16.32 -26.76 -3.90
CA CYS A 63 -17.12 -25.98 -2.97
C CYS A 63 -18.37 -25.45 -3.69
N GLU A 64 -19.39 -25.14 -2.91
CA GLU A 64 -20.57 -24.47 -3.44
C GLU A 64 -20.21 -23.05 -3.88
N ASN A 65 -20.68 -22.66 -5.06
CA ASN A 65 -20.53 -21.29 -5.52
C ASN A 65 -21.47 -20.38 -4.73
N GLY A 66 -20.92 -19.40 -4.05
CA GLY A 66 -21.65 -18.42 -3.27
C GLY A 66 -20.98 -17.04 -3.36
N ILE A 67 -21.71 -16.04 -2.90
CA ILE A 67 -21.12 -14.70 -2.71
C ILE A 67 -20.32 -14.76 -1.40
N PRO A 68 -18.99 -14.50 -1.42
CA PRO A 68 -18.20 -14.54 -0.20
C PRO A 68 -18.63 -13.43 0.75
N ASP A 69 -18.81 -13.78 2.01
CA ASP A 69 -18.97 -12.80 3.08
C ASP A 69 -17.57 -12.30 3.48
N THR A 70 -17.33 -11.02 3.24
CA THR A 70 -16.09 -10.34 3.60
C THR A 70 -16.23 -9.51 4.87
N GLY A 71 -17.38 -9.55 5.51
CA GLY A 71 -17.65 -8.83 6.75
C GLY A 71 -16.71 -9.27 7.88
N VAL A 72 -16.26 -8.32 8.69
CA VAL A 72 -15.45 -8.58 9.87
C VAL A 72 -15.94 -7.73 11.04
N GLU A 73 -16.04 -8.36 12.21
CA GLU A 73 -16.34 -7.63 13.45
C GLU A 73 -15.04 -7.33 14.20
N LEU A 74 -14.76 -6.04 14.43
CA LEU A 74 -13.62 -5.56 15.20
C LEU A 74 -14.07 -4.47 16.18
N PHE A 75 -13.68 -4.61 17.43
CA PHE A 75 -13.99 -3.63 18.48
C PHE A 75 -15.48 -3.29 18.62
N GLY A 76 -16.35 -4.29 18.45
CA GLY A 76 -17.81 -4.13 18.52
C GLY A 76 -18.44 -3.38 17.34
N LYS A 77 -17.72 -3.26 16.23
CA LYS A 77 -18.20 -2.68 14.97
C LYS A 77 -18.02 -3.67 13.84
N THR A 78 -19.01 -3.75 12.97
CA THR A 78 -18.95 -4.55 11.74
C THR A 78 -18.43 -3.71 10.59
N PHE A 79 -17.40 -4.18 9.95
CA PHE A 79 -16.81 -3.60 8.74
C PHE A 79 -17.16 -4.49 7.54
N LYS A 80 -17.40 -3.87 6.41
CA LYS A 80 -17.75 -4.59 5.17
C LYS A 80 -16.59 -5.40 4.62
N TYR A 81 -15.36 -4.96 4.86
CA TYR A 81 -14.14 -5.58 4.36
C TYR A 81 -13.10 -5.72 5.46
N PRO A 82 -12.26 -6.79 5.42
CA PRO A 82 -11.23 -7.06 6.43
C PRO A 82 -9.92 -6.29 6.17
N PHE A 83 -9.98 -5.11 5.58
CA PHE A 83 -8.81 -4.28 5.32
C PHE A 83 -9.12 -2.80 5.55
N PHE A 84 -8.11 -2.06 5.88
CA PHE A 84 -8.18 -0.61 6.07
C PHE A 84 -6.85 0.04 5.68
N ALA A 85 -6.89 1.34 5.39
CA ALA A 85 -5.66 2.11 5.18
C ALA A 85 -4.93 2.31 6.51
N GLY A 86 -3.67 1.92 6.55
CA GLY A 86 -2.81 2.20 7.71
C GLY A 86 -2.53 3.71 7.85
N PRO A 87 -2.00 4.14 9.01
CA PRO A 87 -1.60 5.52 9.21
C PRO A 87 -0.54 5.93 8.18
N VAL A 88 -0.74 7.05 7.50
CA VAL A 88 0.19 7.62 6.53
C VAL A 88 0.59 9.01 7.01
N GLY A 89 1.89 9.25 7.11
CA GLY A 89 2.45 10.55 7.47
C GLY A 89 3.43 11.04 6.40
N ALA A 90 3.81 12.30 6.49
CA ALA A 90 4.73 12.96 5.57
C ALA A 90 4.29 12.87 4.10
N VAL A 91 3.01 12.98 3.85
CA VAL A 91 2.39 12.82 2.53
C VAL A 91 2.98 13.79 1.51
N ASN A 92 3.16 15.04 1.87
CA ASN A 92 3.74 16.09 1.03
C ASN A 92 5.19 15.78 0.60
N LEU A 93 5.91 14.99 1.37
CA LEU A 93 7.27 14.59 1.05
C LEU A 93 7.34 13.59 -0.12
N HIS A 94 6.31 12.76 -0.25
CA HIS A 94 6.23 11.73 -1.30
C HIS A 94 5.37 12.15 -2.49
N TYR A 95 4.33 12.94 -2.24
CA TYR A 95 3.34 13.34 -3.25
C TYR A 95 3.41 14.83 -3.61
N SER A 96 4.58 15.47 -3.37
CA SER A 96 4.79 16.91 -3.59
C SER A 96 3.75 17.76 -2.85
N ASP A 97 3.47 18.95 -3.35
CA ASP A 97 2.51 19.88 -2.74
C ASP A 97 1.04 19.57 -3.09
N THR A 98 0.79 18.49 -3.85
CA THR A 98 -0.57 18.12 -4.27
C THR A 98 -1.42 17.66 -3.09
N TYR A 99 -0.81 16.93 -2.15
CA TYR A 99 -1.47 16.41 -0.97
C TYR A 99 -0.71 16.75 0.30
N THR A 100 -1.44 17.11 1.32
CA THR A 100 -0.97 17.20 2.71
C THR A 100 -1.51 16.03 3.51
N ASP A 101 -1.00 15.83 4.74
CA ASP A 101 -1.54 14.80 5.64
C ASP A 101 -3.04 15.02 5.92
N MET A 102 -3.52 16.26 5.86
CA MET A 102 -4.94 16.60 6.04
C MET A 102 -5.76 16.27 4.80
N THR A 103 -5.36 16.77 3.64
CA THR A 103 -6.15 16.62 2.40
C THR A 103 -6.13 15.21 1.83
N TYR A 104 -5.12 14.41 2.14
CA TYR A 104 -5.06 13.01 1.75
C TYR A 104 -6.12 12.15 2.45
N ASN A 105 -6.43 12.47 3.69
CA ASN A 105 -7.48 11.78 4.43
C ASN A 105 -8.86 11.93 3.76
N ASP A 106 -9.16 13.08 3.17
CA ASP A 106 -10.42 13.30 2.46
C ASP A 106 -10.57 12.37 1.24
N VAL A 107 -9.46 11.97 0.64
CA VAL A 107 -9.47 11.02 -0.48
C VAL A 107 -9.65 9.58 0.00
N LEU A 108 -9.06 9.23 1.16
CA LEU A 108 -9.11 7.87 1.69
C LEU A 108 -10.48 7.47 2.26
N VAL A 109 -11.27 8.42 2.77
CA VAL A 109 -12.53 8.13 3.46
C VAL A 109 -13.77 8.26 2.57
N ARG A 110 -13.60 8.62 1.31
CA ARG A 110 -14.69 8.68 0.31
C ARG A 110 -14.87 7.37 -0.42
#